data_24b630a4ef700fe5e540ca2c3cad6c32
#
_entry.id   24b630a4ef700fe5e540ca2c3cad6c32
#
_cell.length_a   1.000
_cell.length_b   1.000
_cell.length_c   1.000
_cell.angle_alpha   90.00
_cell.angle_beta   90.00
_cell.angle_gamma   90.00
#
_symmetry.space_group_name_H-M   'P 1'
#
loop_
_entity.id
_entity.type
_entity.pdbx_description
1 polymer ?
#
loop_
_entity_poly.entity_id
_entity_poly.type
_entity_poly.pdbx_seq_one_letter_code
_entity_poly.pdbx_strand_id
1 'polypeptide(L)'
;MIKELIDKLRKTVAENTEGHLPLSCRIELMKQIGDILTVQKIMCECCKKACSVTGRQIKENVHLLSRINRHLYRKPDSVEDIEKESGELWFHVQNNPDETTTTVSWAIASLGYFVYGDAASMLDPEDYEGEDDDSYDPESMDIDFIVSLVCSGGSPFSDEWKGDVKKRREYWNWYLDMVLAVYENPQQEVIPFR
;
A
#
# COMPACT_ATOMS: atom_id res chain seq x y z
N MET A 1 15.18 -14.16 10.73
CA MET A 1 15.31 -12.69 10.89
C MET A 1 14.77 -12.00 9.63
N ILE A 2 14.34 -10.73 9.71
CA ILE A 2 13.64 -10.04 8.59
C ILE A 2 14.43 -10.08 7.26
N LYS A 3 15.76 -9.91 7.30
CA LYS A 3 16.61 -9.95 6.09
C LYS A 3 16.55 -11.29 5.36
N GLU A 4 16.60 -12.39 6.08
CA GLU A 4 16.52 -13.73 5.49
C GLU A 4 15.16 -13.98 4.84
N LEU A 5 14.09 -13.47 5.49
CA LEU A 5 12.75 -13.54 4.92
C LEU A 5 12.70 -12.71 3.62
N ILE A 6 13.19 -11.47 3.63
CA ILE A 6 13.23 -10.61 2.45
C ILE A 6 14.01 -11.27 1.30
N ASP A 7 15.15 -11.91 1.58
CA ASP A 7 15.93 -12.62 0.56
C ASP A 7 15.15 -13.84 -0.02
N LYS A 8 14.38 -14.55 0.82
CA LYS A 8 13.45 -15.60 0.39
C LYS A 8 12.36 -15.01 -0.52
N LEU A 9 11.73 -13.90 -0.11
CA LEU A 9 10.65 -13.26 -0.84
C LEU A 9 11.09 -12.70 -2.19
N ARG A 10 12.32 -12.19 -2.32
CA ARG A 10 12.90 -11.79 -3.62
C ARG A 10 12.97 -12.96 -4.60
N LYS A 11 13.32 -14.16 -4.13
CA LYS A 11 13.32 -15.35 -4.97
C LYS A 11 11.90 -15.69 -5.42
N THR A 12 10.93 -15.63 -4.50
CA THR A 12 9.52 -15.83 -4.82
C THR A 12 9.05 -14.87 -5.93
N VAL A 13 9.35 -13.58 -5.84
CA VAL A 13 9.02 -12.59 -6.88
C VAL A 13 9.71 -12.90 -8.21
N ALA A 14 10.97 -13.33 -8.18
CA ALA A 14 11.72 -13.69 -9.40
C ALA A 14 11.16 -14.91 -10.12
N GLU A 15 10.73 -15.93 -9.36
CA GLU A 15 10.19 -17.19 -9.85
C GLU A 15 8.71 -17.11 -10.24
N ASN A 16 7.96 -16.14 -9.69
CA ASN A 16 6.55 -15.95 -10.00
C ASN A 16 6.36 -15.50 -11.45
N THR A 17 5.58 -16.25 -12.22
CA THR A 17 5.36 -16.00 -13.65
C THR A 17 4.68 -14.66 -13.94
N GLU A 18 3.83 -14.20 -13.00
CA GLU A 18 3.14 -12.93 -13.07
C GLU A 18 3.95 -11.76 -12.46
N GLY A 19 5.14 -12.06 -11.92
CA GLY A 19 6.00 -11.07 -11.29
C GLY A 19 5.43 -10.51 -9.98
N HIS A 20 4.59 -11.28 -9.30
CA HIS A 20 3.83 -10.88 -8.14
C HIS A 20 4.44 -11.40 -6.83
N LEU A 21 4.22 -10.69 -5.72
CA LEU A 21 4.49 -11.16 -4.36
C LEU A 21 3.17 -11.65 -3.74
N PRO A 22 2.98 -12.99 -3.58
CA PRO A 22 1.72 -13.56 -3.11
C PRO A 22 1.23 -13.01 -1.77
N LEU A 23 -0.09 -12.96 -1.56
CA LEU A 23 -0.73 -12.49 -0.34
C LEU A 23 -0.17 -13.17 0.91
N SER A 24 -0.03 -14.51 0.90
CA SER A 24 0.54 -15.27 2.01
C SER A 24 1.96 -14.83 2.40
N CYS A 25 2.77 -14.43 1.40
CA CYS A 25 4.11 -13.89 1.62
C CYS A 25 4.08 -12.49 2.25
N ARG A 26 3.13 -11.65 1.84
CA ARG A 26 2.95 -10.30 2.40
C ARG A 26 2.47 -10.39 3.85
N ILE A 27 1.54 -11.29 4.16
CA ILE A 27 1.08 -11.57 5.52
C ILE A 27 2.25 -12.08 6.39
N GLU A 28 3.05 -13.05 5.91
CA GLU A 28 4.24 -13.54 6.62
C GLU A 28 5.20 -12.38 6.96
N LEU A 29 5.40 -11.46 6.00
CA LEU A 29 6.26 -10.28 6.18
C LEU A 29 5.71 -9.32 7.25
N MET A 30 4.43 -9.00 7.20
CA MET A 30 3.77 -8.10 8.17
C MET A 30 3.79 -8.69 9.58
N LYS A 31 3.52 -10.00 9.72
CA LYS A 31 3.67 -10.71 11.01
C LYS A 31 5.09 -10.66 11.55
N GLN A 32 6.09 -10.81 10.69
CA GLN A 32 7.50 -10.73 11.11
C GLN A 32 7.89 -9.31 11.56
N ILE A 33 7.28 -8.28 10.99
CA ILE A 33 7.45 -6.88 11.44
C ILE A 33 6.80 -6.68 12.81
N GLY A 34 5.56 -7.13 13.00
CA GLY A 34 4.85 -7.21 14.28
C GLY A 34 4.47 -5.88 14.93
N ASP A 35 4.92 -4.74 14.38
CA ASP A 35 4.64 -3.39 14.88
C ASP A 35 3.73 -2.64 13.91
N ILE A 36 2.51 -2.35 14.34
CA ILE A 36 1.48 -1.71 13.52
C ILE A 36 1.92 -0.35 12.99
N LEU A 37 2.58 0.46 13.80
CA LEU A 37 3.05 1.78 13.37
C LEU A 37 4.08 1.66 12.23
N THR A 38 4.95 0.67 12.29
CA THR A 38 5.89 0.36 11.21
C THR A 38 5.17 -0.08 9.94
N VAL A 39 4.12 -0.90 10.06
CA VAL A 39 3.29 -1.32 8.91
C VAL A 39 2.56 -0.13 8.31
N GLN A 40 1.96 0.75 9.10
CA GLN A 40 1.32 1.99 8.62
C GLN A 40 2.31 2.88 7.85
N LYS A 41 3.55 2.98 8.32
CA LYS A 41 4.62 3.72 7.61
C LYS A 41 4.98 3.06 6.29
N ILE A 42 5.08 1.74 6.22
CA ILE A 42 5.29 0.98 4.98
C ILE A 42 4.18 1.29 3.97
N MET A 43 2.92 1.22 4.38
CA MET A 43 1.78 1.53 3.51
C MET A 43 1.78 3.01 3.07
N CYS A 44 2.21 3.93 3.93
CA CYS A 44 2.40 5.33 3.57
C CYS A 44 3.47 5.51 2.49
N GLU A 45 4.60 4.81 2.59
CA GLU A 45 5.64 4.84 1.54
C GLU A 45 5.13 4.25 0.21
N CYS A 46 4.30 3.20 0.24
CA CYS A 46 3.61 2.68 -0.94
C CYS A 46 2.74 3.76 -1.62
N CYS A 47 1.89 4.46 -0.86
CA CYS A 47 1.07 5.54 -1.39
C CYS A 47 1.90 6.70 -1.98
N LYS A 48 3.01 7.06 -1.35
CA LYS A 48 3.95 8.05 -1.91
C LYS A 48 4.55 7.59 -3.24
N LYS A 49 4.87 6.30 -3.35
CA LYS A 49 5.35 5.70 -4.61
C LYS A 49 4.29 5.80 -5.70
N ALA A 50 3.04 5.46 -5.42
CA ALA A 50 1.93 5.61 -6.36
C ALA A 50 1.79 7.06 -6.85
N CYS A 51 1.79 8.04 -5.94
CA CYS A 51 1.76 9.46 -6.27
C CYS A 51 2.95 9.89 -7.16
N SER A 52 4.13 9.31 -6.97
CA SER A 52 5.30 9.63 -7.77
C SER A 52 5.17 9.14 -9.21
N VAL A 53 4.55 7.99 -9.42
CA VAL A 53 4.32 7.39 -10.74
C VAL A 53 3.25 8.13 -11.51
N THR A 54 2.15 8.52 -10.84
CA THR A 54 1.01 9.22 -11.48
C THR A 54 1.17 10.73 -11.59
N GLY A 55 2.22 11.29 -11.00
CA GLY A 55 2.53 12.72 -11.11
C GLY A 55 1.72 13.63 -10.18
N ARG A 56 1.18 13.13 -9.08
CA ARG A 56 0.47 13.92 -8.04
C ARG A 56 -0.70 14.76 -8.61
N GLN A 57 -1.50 14.17 -9.48
CA GLN A 57 -2.50 14.92 -10.26
C GLN A 57 -3.70 15.38 -9.43
N ILE A 58 -4.02 14.77 -8.29
CA ILE A 58 -5.18 15.11 -7.47
C ILE A 58 -4.73 15.80 -6.19
N LYS A 59 -5.21 17.03 -6.00
CA LYS A 59 -4.86 17.88 -4.85
C LYS A 59 -5.28 17.25 -3.52
N GLU A 60 -6.45 16.62 -3.48
CA GLU A 60 -7.03 15.96 -2.31
C GLU A 60 -6.14 14.78 -1.87
N ASN A 61 -5.66 13.98 -2.81
CA ASN A 61 -4.73 12.88 -2.55
C ASN A 61 -3.44 13.39 -1.87
N VAL A 62 -2.87 14.46 -2.41
CA VAL A 62 -1.63 15.05 -1.87
C VAL A 62 -1.88 15.63 -0.47
N HIS A 63 -3.05 16.25 -0.25
CA HIS A 63 -3.40 16.85 1.03
C HIS A 63 -3.51 15.77 2.12
N LEU A 64 -4.37 14.77 1.93
CA LEU A 64 -4.58 13.69 2.89
C LEU A 64 -3.30 12.91 3.15
N LEU A 65 -2.56 12.52 2.10
CA LEU A 65 -1.29 11.80 2.25
C LEU A 65 -0.25 12.63 3.00
N SER A 66 -0.21 13.95 2.81
CA SER A 66 0.68 14.84 3.57
C SER A 66 0.32 14.88 5.06
N ARG A 67 -0.97 14.87 5.41
CA ARG A 67 -1.43 14.78 6.80
C ARG A 67 -1.03 13.47 7.43
N ILE A 68 -1.34 12.35 6.78
CA ILE A 68 -0.98 11.01 7.23
C ILE A 68 0.53 10.90 7.43
N ASN A 69 1.32 11.33 6.45
CA ASN A 69 2.79 11.32 6.54
C ASN A 69 3.30 12.14 7.73
N ARG A 70 2.75 13.32 7.95
CA ARG A 70 3.11 14.16 9.11
C ARG A 70 2.74 13.48 10.42
N HIS A 71 1.56 12.87 10.51
CA HIS A 71 1.10 12.11 11.68
C HIS A 71 2.07 10.96 12.01
N LEU A 72 2.48 10.19 11.02
CA LEU A 72 3.30 8.99 11.21
C LEU A 72 4.79 9.30 11.51
N TYR A 73 5.34 10.38 10.94
CA TYR A 73 6.79 10.62 10.99
C TYR A 73 7.21 11.86 11.80
N ARG A 74 6.32 12.80 12.08
CA ARG A 74 6.72 14.10 12.66
C ARG A 74 5.93 14.50 13.89
N LYS A 75 4.65 14.83 13.69
CA LYS A 75 3.77 15.34 14.74
C LYS A 75 2.40 14.70 14.58
N PRO A 76 1.88 14.03 15.63
CA PRO A 76 0.52 13.51 15.61
C PRO A 76 -0.49 14.58 15.18
N ASP A 77 -1.33 14.21 14.22
CA ASP A 77 -2.49 14.99 13.76
C ASP A 77 -3.76 14.36 14.35
N SER A 78 -4.92 15.02 14.24
CA SER A 78 -6.18 14.42 14.64
C SER A 78 -6.49 13.22 13.74
N VAL A 79 -6.67 12.06 14.35
CA VAL A 79 -7.02 10.83 13.62
C VAL A 79 -8.47 10.89 13.12
N GLU A 80 -9.35 11.59 13.85
CA GLU A 80 -10.75 11.83 13.45
C GLU A 80 -10.83 12.70 12.18
N ASP A 81 -9.94 13.68 12.06
CA ASP A 81 -9.86 14.49 10.85
C ASP A 81 -9.30 13.69 9.66
N ILE A 82 -8.32 12.80 9.92
CA ILE A 82 -7.78 11.88 8.90
C ILE A 82 -8.90 10.94 8.42
N GLU A 83 -9.68 10.36 9.32
CA GLU A 83 -10.82 9.51 8.98
C GLU A 83 -11.84 10.25 8.12
N LYS A 84 -12.23 11.46 8.57
CA LYS A 84 -13.20 12.28 7.83
C LYS A 84 -12.74 12.57 6.41
N GLU A 85 -11.51 13.03 6.23
CA GLU A 85 -10.95 13.30 4.90
C GLU A 85 -10.83 12.03 4.06
N SER A 86 -10.55 10.88 4.69
CA SER A 86 -10.54 9.58 4.03
C SER A 86 -11.92 9.20 3.51
N GLY A 87 -12.98 9.45 4.31
CA GLY A 87 -14.36 9.25 3.90
C GLY A 87 -14.79 10.16 2.75
N GLU A 88 -14.38 11.42 2.77
CA GLU A 88 -14.64 12.36 1.68
C GLU A 88 -13.94 11.93 0.37
N LEU A 89 -12.69 11.48 0.47
CA LEU A 89 -11.95 10.97 -0.67
C LEU A 89 -12.55 9.65 -1.20
N TRP A 90 -12.95 8.75 -0.31
CA TRP A 90 -13.62 7.50 -0.67
C TRP A 90 -14.94 7.76 -1.40
N PHE A 91 -15.76 8.68 -0.92
CA PHE A 91 -16.99 9.08 -1.60
C PHE A 91 -16.73 9.64 -2.99
N HIS A 92 -15.65 10.43 -3.14
CA HIS A 92 -15.23 10.95 -4.44
C HIS A 92 -14.84 9.80 -5.41
N VAL A 93 -14.09 8.82 -4.94
CA VAL A 93 -13.70 7.61 -5.70
C VAL A 93 -14.93 6.87 -6.24
N GLN A 94 -15.92 6.63 -5.39
CA GLN A 94 -17.14 5.90 -5.77
C GLN A 94 -17.97 6.61 -6.84
N ASN A 95 -17.93 7.94 -6.87
CA ASN A 95 -18.76 8.75 -7.78
C ASN A 95 -18.04 9.20 -9.06
N ASN A 96 -16.72 9.01 -9.15
CA ASN A 96 -15.92 9.48 -10.28
C ASN A 96 -14.91 8.40 -10.71
N PRO A 97 -15.33 7.32 -11.35
CA PRO A 97 -14.45 6.22 -11.75
C PRO A 97 -13.58 6.61 -12.96
N ASP A 98 -12.50 7.34 -12.70
CA ASP A 98 -11.38 7.52 -13.64
C ASP A 98 -10.28 6.54 -13.24
N GLU A 99 -9.93 5.62 -14.14
CA GLU A 99 -9.19 4.40 -13.82
C GLU A 99 -7.90 4.60 -13.00
N THR A 100 -7.01 5.49 -13.41
CA THR A 100 -5.69 5.60 -12.76
C THR A 100 -5.73 6.44 -11.49
N THR A 101 -6.38 7.59 -11.54
CA THR A 101 -6.46 8.51 -10.40
C THR A 101 -7.33 7.95 -9.29
N THR A 102 -8.39 7.24 -9.64
CA THR A 102 -9.29 6.56 -8.70
C THR A 102 -8.54 5.48 -7.91
N THR A 103 -7.71 4.67 -8.56
CA THR A 103 -6.93 3.62 -7.88
C THR A 103 -5.95 4.21 -6.85
N VAL A 104 -5.29 5.32 -7.17
CA VAL A 104 -4.41 6.01 -6.21
C VAL A 104 -5.20 6.61 -5.05
N SER A 105 -6.33 7.26 -5.35
CA SER A 105 -7.21 7.85 -4.33
C SER A 105 -7.75 6.78 -3.38
N TRP A 106 -8.09 5.63 -3.93
CA TRP A 106 -8.50 4.46 -3.17
C TRP A 106 -7.41 4.02 -2.18
N ALA A 107 -6.17 3.79 -2.63
CA ALA A 107 -5.07 3.39 -1.75
C ALA A 107 -4.84 4.41 -0.61
N ILE A 108 -4.95 5.71 -0.90
CA ILE A 108 -4.74 6.78 0.11
C ILE A 108 -5.90 6.85 1.10
N ALA A 109 -7.15 6.71 0.65
CA ALA A 109 -8.31 6.67 1.53
C ALA A 109 -8.24 5.46 2.48
N SER A 110 -7.86 4.29 1.96
CA SER A 110 -7.65 3.07 2.76
C SER A 110 -6.55 3.25 3.79
N LEU A 111 -5.44 3.90 3.43
CA LEU A 111 -4.38 4.22 4.38
C LEU A 111 -4.90 5.12 5.52
N GLY A 112 -5.74 6.09 5.23
CA GLY A 112 -6.33 6.94 6.27
C GLY A 112 -7.23 6.16 7.23
N TYR A 113 -8.06 5.25 6.72
CA TYR A 113 -8.83 4.34 7.56
C TYR A 113 -7.94 3.40 8.37
N PHE A 114 -6.86 2.90 7.79
CA PHE A 114 -5.89 2.07 8.48
C PHE A 114 -5.17 2.81 9.62
N VAL A 115 -4.92 4.09 9.48
CA VAL A 115 -4.32 4.92 10.54
C VAL A 115 -5.33 5.25 11.65
N TYR A 116 -6.61 5.43 11.31
CA TYR A 116 -7.67 5.72 12.26
C TYR A 116 -8.15 4.48 13.02
N GLY A 117 -8.36 3.38 12.31
CA GLY A 117 -9.08 2.21 12.80
C GLY A 117 -8.29 1.26 13.68
N ASP A 118 -8.94 0.17 14.05
CA ASP A 118 -8.29 -0.97 14.72
C ASP A 118 -7.47 -1.76 13.70
N ALA A 119 -6.27 -1.26 13.47
CA ALA A 119 -5.32 -1.84 12.53
C ALA A 119 -4.94 -3.29 12.86
N ALA A 120 -5.27 -3.79 14.06
CA ALA A 120 -5.00 -5.17 14.45
C ALA A 120 -5.80 -6.16 13.57
N SER A 121 -7.03 -5.81 13.17
CA SER A 121 -7.85 -6.67 12.30
C SER A 121 -7.22 -6.85 10.91
N MET A 122 -6.58 -5.82 10.36
CA MET A 122 -5.91 -5.90 9.04
C MET A 122 -4.64 -6.78 9.05
N LEU A 123 -4.15 -7.17 10.22
CA LEU A 123 -3.02 -8.08 10.38
C LEU A 123 -3.48 -9.47 10.86
N ASP A 124 -4.78 -9.67 11.06
CA ASP A 124 -5.30 -10.98 11.49
C ASP A 124 -5.26 -11.97 10.32
N PRO A 125 -4.53 -13.07 10.46
CA PRO A 125 -4.45 -14.07 9.41
C PRO A 125 -5.77 -14.76 9.12
N GLU A 126 -6.69 -14.80 10.09
CA GLU A 126 -7.99 -15.47 9.93
C GLU A 126 -8.86 -14.72 8.90
N ASP A 127 -8.67 -13.40 8.76
CA ASP A 127 -9.38 -12.59 7.77
C ASP A 127 -8.94 -12.89 6.32
N TYR A 128 -7.80 -13.58 6.15
CA TYR A 128 -7.22 -13.92 4.84
C TYR A 128 -7.17 -15.44 4.59
N GLU A 129 -7.74 -16.28 5.47
CA GLU A 129 -7.77 -17.73 5.26
C GLU A 129 -8.65 -18.10 4.05
N GLY A 130 -7.99 -18.64 3.02
CA GLY A 130 -8.65 -19.12 1.80
C GLY A 130 -8.73 -18.07 0.68
N GLU A 131 -8.24 -16.86 0.90
CA GLU A 131 -8.06 -15.88 -0.18
C GLU A 131 -6.76 -16.17 -0.93
N ASP A 132 -6.85 -16.16 -2.25
CA ASP A 132 -5.70 -16.12 -3.13
C ASP A 132 -5.72 -14.80 -3.94
N ASP A 133 -4.58 -14.47 -4.52
CA ASP A 133 -4.45 -13.23 -5.29
C ASP A 133 -5.34 -13.21 -6.55
N ASP A 134 -5.96 -14.32 -6.92
CA ASP A 134 -6.88 -14.43 -8.06
C ASP A 134 -8.34 -14.16 -7.64
N SER A 135 -8.65 -14.25 -6.34
CA SER A 135 -9.98 -13.92 -5.76
C SER A 135 -10.05 -12.45 -5.28
N TYR A 136 -9.40 -11.54 -6.00
CA TYR A 136 -9.37 -10.14 -5.66
C TYR A 136 -10.77 -9.57 -5.46
N ASP A 137 -11.11 -9.29 -4.20
CA ASP A 137 -12.26 -8.50 -3.83
C ASP A 137 -11.83 -7.03 -3.68
N PRO A 138 -12.39 -6.09 -4.47
CA PRO A 138 -12.11 -4.68 -4.32
C PRO A 138 -12.40 -4.12 -2.92
N GLU A 139 -13.13 -4.83 -2.08
CA GLU A 139 -13.44 -4.44 -0.71
C GLU A 139 -12.39 -4.90 0.31
N SER A 140 -11.62 -5.96 0.01
CA SER A 140 -10.51 -6.46 0.83
C SER A 140 -9.19 -5.79 0.43
N MET A 141 -8.95 -4.57 0.88
CA MET A 141 -7.95 -3.71 0.27
C MET A 141 -6.55 -3.82 0.88
N ASP A 142 -5.72 -4.59 0.22
CA ASP A 142 -4.27 -4.53 0.37
C ASP A 142 -3.69 -3.28 -0.33
N ILE A 143 -3.34 -2.28 0.43
CA ILE A 143 -2.77 -1.02 -0.08
C ILE A 143 -1.54 -1.28 -0.96
N ASP A 144 -0.64 -2.17 -0.52
CA ASP A 144 0.58 -2.52 -1.26
C ASP A 144 0.28 -3.21 -2.59
N PHE A 145 -0.75 -4.06 -2.64
CA PHE A 145 -1.20 -4.71 -3.87
C PHE A 145 -1.80 -3.70 -4.86
N ILE A 146 -2.70 -2.83 -4.41
CA ILE A 146 -3.29 -1.77 -5.23
C ILE A 146 -2.19 -0.87 -5.81
N VAL A 147 -1.21 -0.50 -5.00
CA VAL A 147 -0.07 0.31 -5.47
C VAL A 147 0.78 -0.46 -6.48
N SER A 148 0.90 -1.80 -6.36
CA SER A 148 1.58 -2.61 -7.37
C SER A 148 0.90 -2.54 -8.74
N LEU A 149 -0.43 -2.51 -8.78
CA LEU A 149 -1.21 -2.32 -10.00
C LEU A 149 -0.92 -0.95 -10.63
N VAL A 150 -1.00 0.13 -9.84
CA VAL A 150 -0.65 1.48 -10.31
C VAL A 150 0.75 1.52 -10.91
N CYS A 151 1.74 0.96 -10.20
CA CYS A 151 3.14 0.98 -10.63
C CYS A 151 3.40 0.12 -11.88
N SER A 152 2.59 -0.91 -12.11
CA SER A 152 2.68 -1.77 -13.30
C SER A 152 1.84 -1.29 -14.49
N GLY A 153 1.06 -0.21 -14.32
CA GLY A 153 0.12 0.28 -15.32
C GLY A 153 -1.15 -0.57 -15.44
N GLY A 154 -1.45 -1.36 -14.40
CA GLY A 154 -2.72 -2.07 -14.25
C GLY A 154 -3.76 -1.21 -13.54
N SER A 155 -5.00 -1.73 -13.47
CA SER A 155 -6.10 -1.10 -12.75
C SER A 155 -7.11 -2.16 -12.33
N PRO A 156 -7.62 -2.15 -11.08
CA PRO A 156 -8.65 -3.08 -10.64
C PRO A 156 -9.98 -2.93 -11.41
N PHE A 157 -10.11 -1.87 -12.20
CA PHE A 157 -11.31 -1.55 -12.99
C PHE A 157 -11.17 -1.93 -14.48
N SER A 158 -10.09 -2.62 -14.87
CA SER A 158 -9.80 -2.97 -16.27
C SER A 158 -9.72 -4.48 -16.46
N ASP A 159 -10.13 -4.97 -17.64
CA ASP A 159 -9.95 -6.38 -18.03
C ASP A 159 -8.44 -6.79 -18.06
N GLU A 160 -7.55 -5.83 -18.33
CA GLU A 160 -6.10 -5.98 -18.24
C GLU A 160 -5.55 -5.53 -16.88
N TRP A 161 -6.25 -5.85 -15.81
CA TRP A 161 -6.01 -5.33 -14.48
C TRP A 161 -4.59 -5.56 -13.95
N LYS A 162 -3.92 -6.62 -14.36
CA LYS A 162 -2.60 -7.01 -13.85
C LYS A 162 -1.45 -6.10 -14.31
N GLY A 163 -1.58 -5.37 -15.42
CA GLY A 163 -0.51 -4.50 -15.95
C GLY A 163 0.73 -5.27 -16.40
N ASP A 164 1.88 -4.58 -16.52
CA ASP A 164 3.15 -5.11 -17.02
C ASP A 164 3.89 -5.93 -15.97
N VAL A 165 4.21 -7.20 -16.28
CA VAL A 165 4.88 -8.17 -15.39
C VAL A 165 6.27 -7.69 -14.95
N LYS A 166 7.05 -7.06 -15.85
CA LYS A 166 8.39 -6.57 -15.51
C LYS A 166 8.32 -5.42 -14.54
N LYS A 167 7.45 -4.44 -14.79
CA LYS A 167 7.23 -3.30 -13.87
C LYS A 167 6.71 -3.78 -12.51
N ARG A 168 5.88 -4.82 -12.49
CA ARG A 168 5.40 -5.41 -11.24
C ARG A 168 6.53 -6.05 -10.44
N ARG A 169 7.45 -6.80 -11.07
CA ARG A 169 8.67 -7.30 -10.42
C ARG A 169 9.54 -6.16 -9.89
N GLU A 170 9.71 -5.10 -10.66
CA GLU A 170 10.47 -3.92 -10.24
C GLU A 170 9.83 -3.27 -9.00
N TYR A 171 8.49 -3.16 -8.96
CA TYR A 171 7.76 -2.66 -7.80
C TYR A 171 7.98 -3.55 -6.58
N TRP A 172 7.77 -4.87 -6.65
CA TRP A 172 7.92 -5.75 -5.50
C TRP A 172 9.36 -5.84 -4.98
N ASN A 173 10.35 -5.75 -5.84
CA ASN A 173 11.74 -5.63 -5.39
C ASN A 173 11.99 -4.29 -4.67
N TRP A 174 11.48 -3.19 -5.20
CA TRP A 174 11.51 -1.90 -4.52
C TRP A 174 10.77 -1.95 -3.17
N TYR A 175 9.59 -2.58 -3.13
CA TYR A 175 8.80 -2.77 -1.91
C TYR A 175 9.61 -3.49 -0.82
N LEU A 176 10.27 -4.59 -1.14
CA LEU A 176 11.10 -5.33 -0.19
C LEU A 176 12.31 -4.52 0.30
N ASP A 177 12.94 -3.71 -0.56
CA ASP A 177 13.99 -2.76 -0.15
C ASP A 177 13.45 -1.69 0.78
N MET A 178 12.30 -1.13 0.45
CA MET A 178 11.63 -0.10 1.23
C MET A 178 11.20 -0.63 2.61
N VAL A 179 10.59 -1.81 2.67
CA VAL A 179 10.23 -2.47 3.94
C VAL A 179 11.45 -2.64 4.85
N LEU A 180 12.58 -3.10 4.30
CA LEU A 180 13.81 -3.23 5.07
C LEU A 180 14.29 -1.88 5.60
N ALA A 181 14.27 -0.84 4.76
CA ALA A 181 14.71 0.50 5.14
C ALA A 181 13.83 1.09 6.25
N VAL A 182 12.50 0.95 6.17
CA VAL A 182 11.57 1.41 7.21
C VAL A 182 11.76 0.62 8.50
N TYR A 183 11.92 -0.71 8.40
CA TYR A 183 12.13 -1.57 9.57
C TYR A 183 13.43 -1.22 10.32
N GLU A 184 14.52 -0.97 9.59
CA GLU A 184 15.81 -0.61 10.20
C GLU A 184 15.84 0.83 10.75
N ASN A 185 15.10 1.76 10.12
CA ASN A 185 15.08 3.17 10.48
C ASN A 185 13.65 3.74 10.47
N PRO A 186 12.77 3.33 11.40
CA PRO A 186 11.35 3.68 11.37
C PRO A 186 11.04 5.16 11.58
N GLN A 187 12.04 5.99 11.92
CA GLN A 187 11.89 7.44 12.04
C GLN A 187 12.26 8.20 10.76
N GLN A 188 12.79 7.51 9.75
CA GLN A 188 13.23 8.13 8.50
C GLN A 188 12.25 7.82 7.35
N GLU A 189 11.78 8.87 6.67
CA GLU A 189 11.02 8.73 5.41
C GLU A 189 11.94 8.15 4.32
N VAL A 190 11.47 7.12 3.60
CA VAL A 190 12.21 6.57 2.44
C VAL A 190 12.00 7.45 1.22
N ILE A 191 10.76 7.89 0.99
CA ILE A 191 10.42 8.87 -0.03
C ILE A 191 10.09 10.20 0.66
N PRO A 192 10.91 11.25 0.55
CA PRO A 192 10.57 12.55 1.09
C PRO A 192 9.28 13.10 0.48
N PHE A 193 8.30 13.43 1.32
CA PHE A 193 7.01 13.93 0.90
C PHE A 193 6.76 15.33 1.50
N ARG A 194 6.67 16.37 0.64
CA ARG A 194 6.51 17.77 1.02
C ARG A 194 5.27 18.38 0.37
#